data_7ac66bafd435b947dbd643354181b160
#
_entry.id   7ac66bafd435b947dbd643354181b160
#
_cell.length_a   1.000
_cell.length_b   1.000
_cell.length_c   1.000
_cell.angle_alpha   90.00
_cell.angle_beta   90.00
_cell.angle_gamma   90.00
#
_symmetry.space_group_name_H-M   'P 1'
#
loop_
_entity.id
_entity.type
_entity.pdbx_description
1 polymer ?
#
loop_
_entity_poly.entity_id
_entity_poly.type
_entity_poly.pdbx_seq_one_letter_code
_entity_poly.pdbx_strand_id
1 'polypeptide(L)'
;EDLTLEDLKIRIYNFIEKAKLAVNAIHFDFIIDPSIQNISFSSVEGMNIYRVVQEAVHNSIKYADATSIKVDFRKEQNYISIKIKDNGIGFDAKNVILGHGIFNMKKRINEVHGKLQIVSEPQTGTTVLIQIPNK
;
A
#
# COMPACT_ATOMS: atom_id res chain seq x y z
N GLU A 1 5.11 -21.99 2.52
CA GLU A 1 6.02 -21.32 3.43
C GLU A 1 5.51 -19.92 3.77
N ASP A 2 5.48 -19.60 5.05
CA ASP A 2 4.92 -18.34 5.50
C ASP A 2 5.94 -17.22 5.48
N LEU A 3 5.47 -16.04 5.17
CA LEU A 3 6.24 -14.80 5.27
C LEU A 3 5.80 -14.10 6.56
N THR A 4 6.71 -13.86 7.48
CA THR A 4 6.38 -13.18 8.72
C THR A 4 6.10 -11.70 8.43
N LEU A 5 5.37 -11.07 9.35
CA LEU A 5 5.18 -9.63 9.28
C LEU A 5 6.53 -8.90 9.28
N GLU A 6 7.48 -9.41 10.05
CA GLU A 6 8.82 -8.81 10.12
C GLU A 6 9.53 -8.87 8.77
N ASP A 7 9.44 -10.00 8.06
CA ASP A 7 10.02 -10.12 6.72
C ASP A 7 9.39 -9.14 5.73
N LEU A 8 8.06 -9.03 5.76
CA LEU A 8 7.34 -8.10 4.92
C LEU A 8 7.72 -6.65 5.24
N LYS A 9 7.81 -6.33 6.52
CA LYS A 9 8.23 -5.01 7.00
C LYS A 9 9.61 -4.64 6.45
N ILE A 10 10.56 -5.56 6.52
CA ILE A 10 11.93 -5.32 6.03
C ILE A 10 11.92 -5.06 4.53
N ARG A 11 11.16 -5.84 3.76
CA ARG A 11 11.06 -5.64 2.31
C ARG A 11 10.48 -4.27 1.96
N ILE A 12 9.42 -3.87 2.64
CA ILE A 12 8.79 -2.57 2.40
C ILE A 12 9.74 -1.44 2.82
N TYR A 13 10.37 -1.58 3.97
CA TYR A 13 11.32 -0.58 4.46
C TYR A 13 12.47 -0.37 3.47
N ASN A 14 13.06 -1.45 2.96
CA ASN A 14 14.14 -1.36 1.98
C ASN A 14 13.68 -0.70 0.69
N PHE A 15 12.46 -1.01 0.24
CA PHE A 15 11.90 -0.37 -0.93
C PHE A 15 11.74 1.14 -0.73
N ILE A 16 11.20 1.55 0.44
CA ILE A 16 11.02 2.97 0.76
C ILE A 16 12.36 3.69 0.84
N GLU A 17 13.38 3.08 1.43
CA GLU A 17 14.71 3.69 1.52
C GLU A 17 15.30 3.94 0.14
N LYS A 18 15.13 3.00 -0.79
CA LYS A 18 15.56 3.20 -2.18
C LYS A 18 14.79 4.32 -2.86
N ALA A 19 13.48 4.39 -2.61
CA ALA A 19 12.65 5.44 -3.18
C ALA A 19 13.07 6.83 -2.68
N LYS A 20 13.43 6.93 -1.40
CA LYS A 20 13.93 8.19 -0.82
C LYS A 20 15.20 8.67 -1.49
N LEU A 21 16.10 7.75 -1.85
CA LEU A 21 17.33 8.12 -2.54
C LEU A 21 17.05 8.71 -3.92
N ALA A 22 16.00 8.25 -4.57
CA ALA A 22 15.65 8.72 -5.90
C ALA A 22 14.87 10.05 -5.87
N VAL A 23 14.12 10.32 -4.78
CA VAL A 23 13.25 11.49 -4.68
C VAL A 23 13.40 12.12 -3.29
N ASN A 24 14.25 13.14 -3.20
CA ASN A 24 14.62 13.75 -1.91
C ASN A 24 13.52 14.58 -1.24
N ALA A 25 12.50 14.97 -1.98
CA ALA A 25 11.50 15.93 -1.48
C ALA A 25 10.29 15.26 -0.83
N ILE A 26 10.25 13.94 -0.73
CA ILE A 26 9.10 13.22 -0.21
C ILE A 26 9.38 12.72 1.20
N HIS A 27 8.45 13.00 2.10
CA HIS A 27 8.48 12.46 3.45
C HIS A 27 7.72 11.13 3.47
N PHE A 28 8.35 10.08 4.00
CA PHE A 28 7.74 8.76 4.13
C PHE A 28 7.54 8.41 5.59
N ASP A 29 6.33 7.96 5.94
CA ASP A 29 6.03 7.37 7.23
C ASP A 29 5.64 5.92 7.04
N PHE A 30 6.23 5.03 7.83
CA PHE A 30 5.86 3.62 7.83
C PHE A 30 5.50 3.22 9.26
N ILE A 31 4.23 2.90 9.47
CA ILE A 31 3.68 2.62 10.80
C ILE A 31 3.10 1.21 10.84
N ILE A 32 3.49 0.43 11.84
CA ILE A 32 2.90 -0.87 12.11
C ILE A 32 2.35 -0.85 13.53
N ASP A 33 1.04 -1.04 13.66
CA ASP A 33 0.39 -1.10 14.96
C ASP A 33 0.95 -2.30 15.73
N PRO A 34 1.36 -2.11 17.01
CA PRO A 34 1.86 -3.22 17.82
C PRO A 34 0.92 -4.40 17.93
N SER A 35 -0.38 -4.21 17.76
CA SER A 35 -1.37 -5.28 17.85
C SER A 35 -1.20 -6.39 16.81
N ILE A 36 -0.44 -6.14 15.73
CA ILE A 36 -0.30 -7.12 14.66
C ILE A 36 1.09 -7.75 14.58
N GLN A 37 1.93 -7.55 15.60
CA GLN A 37 3.31 -8.02 15.56
C GLN A 37 3.46 -9.52 15.40
N ASN A 38 2.49 -10.30 15.86
CA ASN A 38 2.55 -11.76 15.82
C ASN A 38 1.82 -12.37 14.61
N ILE A 39 1.41 -11.55 13.67
CA ILE A 39 0.70 -12.00 12.48
C ILE A 39 1.71 -12.44 11.43
N SER A 40 1.40 -13.54 10.74
CA SER A 40 2.15 -13.97 9.58
C SER A 40 1.22 -14.05 8.37
N PHE A 41 1.81 -13.95 7.20
CA PHE A 41 1.11 -14.10 5.93
C PHE A 41 1.67 -15.32 5.22
N SER A 42 0.86 -15.96 4.38
CA SER A 42 1.43 -16.95 3.46
C SER A 42 2.39 -16.21 2.52
N SER A 43 3.29 -16.95 1.87
CA SER A 43 4.22 -16.31 0.93
C SER A 43 3.47 -15.62 -0.21
N VAL A 44 2.34 -16.19 -0.65
CA VAL A 44 1.51 -15.56 -1.70
C VAL A 44 0.87 -14.28 -1.19
N GLU A 45 0.30 -14.30 0.01
CA GLU A 45 -0.28 -13.09 0.62
C GLU A 45 0.76 -11.98 0.76
N GLY A 46 1.89 -12.31 1.35
CA GLY A 46 2.95 -11.34 1.59
C GLY A 46 3.49 -10.74 0.31
N MET A 47 3.70 -11.58 -0.71
CA MET A 47 4.22 -11.10 -1.98
C MET A 47 3.21 -10.19 -2.69
N ASN A 48 1.92 -10.56 -2.68
CA ASN A 48 0.90 -9.73 -3.30
C ASN A 48 0.74 -8.39 -2.59
N ILE A 49 0.77 -8.41 -1.25
CA ILE A 49 0.75 -7.17 -0.46
C ILE A 49 1.95 -6.29 -0.83
N TYR A 50 3.14 -6.87 -0.87
CA TYR A 50 4.35 -6.12 -1.20
C TYR A 50 4.24 -5.46 -2.58
N ARG A 51 3.79 -6.20 -3.59
CA ARG A 51 3.64 -5.68 -4.95
C ARG A 51 2.62 -4.53 -5.01
N VAL A 52 1.53 -4.64 -4.26
CA VAL A 52 0.54 -3.56 -4.22
C VAL A 52 1.10 -2.32 -3.54
N VAL A 53 1.83 -2.48 -2.44
CA VAL A 53 2.47 -1.35 -1.77
C VAL A 53 3.45 -0.66 -2.73
N GLN A 54 4.27 -1.44 -3.44
CA GLN A 54 5.20 -0.88 -4.44
C GLN A 54 4.47 -0.06 -5.50
N GLU A 55 3.40 -0.62 -6.05
CA GLU A 55 2.64 0.05 -7.11
C GLU A 55 1.98 1.33 -6.61
N ALA A 56 1.38 1.28 -5.41
CA ALA A 56 0.74 2.44 -4.83
C ALA A 56 1.75 3.56 -4.55
N VAL A 57 2.90 3.22 -3.98
CA VAL A 57 3.96 4.21 -3.72
C VAL A 57 4.49 4.78 -5.03
N HIS A 58 4.70 3.91 -6.02
CA HIS A 58 5.17 4.33 -7.35
C HIS A 58 4.22 5.35 -7.99
N ASN A 59 2.91 5.06 -7.91
CA ASN A 59 1.90 5.98 -8.45
C ASN A 59 1.91 7.32 -7.71
N SER A 60 2.10 7.30 -6.40
CA SER A 60 2.18 8.54 -5.62
C SER A 60 3.39 9.39 -6.02
N ILE A 61 4.52 8.75 -6.26
CA ILE A 61 5.74 9.46 -6.67
C ILE A 61 5.60 9.98 -8.11
N LYS A 62 5.12 9.13 -9.01
CA LYS A 62 5.16 9.41 -10.44
C LYS A 62 4.05 10.32 -10.92
N TYR A 63 2.84 10.16 -10.39
CA TYR A 63 1.66 10.84 -10.91
C TYR A 63 1.02 11.84 -9.95
N ALA A 64 1.23 11.68 -8.65
CA ALA A 64 0.51 12.49 -7.69
C ALA A 64 1.25 13.74 -7.25
N ASP A 65 2.53 13.84 -7.56
CA ASP A 65 3.36 14.97 -7.12
C ASP A 65 3.25 15.18 -5.61
N ALA A 66 3.25 14.07 -4.88
CA ALA A 66 3.06 14.08 -3.44
C ALA A 66 4.32 14.53 -2.71
N THR A 67 4.15 15.17 -1.56
CA THR A 67 5.25 15.51 -0.66
C THR A 67 5.26 14.64 0.59
N SER A 68 4.22 13.85 0.80
CA SER A 68 4.11 12.94 1.94
C SER A 68 3.39 11.66 1.53
N ILE A 69 3.98 10.53 1.89
CA ILE A 69 3.40 9.20 1.65
C ILE A 69 3.46 8.44 2.96
N LYS A 70 2.33 7.86 3.36
CA LYS A 70 2.22 7.11 4.61
C LYS A 70 1.75 5.70 4.32
N VAL A 71 2.46 4.71 4.87
CA VAL A 71 2.06 3.30 4.82
C VAL A 71 1.76 2.86 6.25
N ASP A 72 0.55 2.35 6.47
CA ASP A 72 0.03 2.11 7.82
C ASP A 72 -0.62 0.73 7.86
N PHE A 73 -0.12 -0.14 8.76
CA PHE A 73 -0.65 -1.48 8.98
C PHE A 73 -1.39 -1.50 10.31
N ARG A 74 -2.66 -1.92 10.30
CA ARG A 74 -3.48 -2.02 11.50
C ARG A 74 -4.31 -3.29 11.51
N LYS A 75 -4.65 -3.75 12.71
CA LYS A 75 -5.61 -4.82 12.88
C LYS A 75 -7.00 -4.20 13.11
N GLU A 76 -7.93 -4.57 12.27
CA GLU A 76 -9.34 -4.29 12.49
C GLU A 76 -9.99 -5.58 13.02
N GLN A 77 -11.32 -5.60 13.17
CA GLN A 77 -11.99 -6.72 13.83
C GLN A 77 -11.69 -8.08 13.19
N ASN A 78 -11.98 -8.23 11.91
CA ASN A 78 -11.85 -9.51 11.21
C ASN A 78 -10.82 -9.48 10.09
N TYR A 79 -10.07 -8.39 9.98
CA TYR A 79 -9.12 -8.23 8.89
C TYR A 79 -7.95 -7.35 9.30
N ILE A 80 -6.91 -7.42 8.49
CA ILE A 80 -5.77 -6.54 8.60
C ILE A 80 -5.92 -5.47 7.54
N SER A 81 -5.83 -4.22 7.96
CA SER A 81 -5.94 -3.06 7.10
C SER A 81 -4.55 -2.53 6.78
N ILE A 82 -4.28 -2.33 5.50
CA ILE A 82 -3.04 -1.72 5.03
C ILE A 82 -3.43 -0.51 4.21
N LYS A 83 -3.00 0.67 4.63
CA LYS A 83 -3.38 1.92 4.01
C LYS A 83 -2.14 2.61 3.46
N ILE A 84 -2.18 2.96 2.19
CA ILE A 84 -1.13 3.75 1.56
C ILE A 84 -1.76 5.08 1.15
N LYS A 85 -1.38 6.15 1.83
CA LYS A 85 -1.99 7.47 1.66
C LYS A 85 -0.95 8.49 1.22
N ASP A 86 -1.28 9.26 0.18
CA ASP A 86 -0.46 10.40 -0.21
C ASP A 86 -1.27 11.69 -0.12
N ASN A 87 -0.54 12.81 -0.10
CA ASN A 87 -1.12 14.14 -0.10
C ASN A 87 -0.98 14.84 -1.45
N GLY A 88 -0.90 14.06 -2.52
CA GLY A 88 -0.68 14.61 -3.85
C GLY A 88 -1.92 15.25 -4.47
N ILE A 89 -1.86 15.43 -5.78
CA ILE A 89 -2.93 16.12 -6.50
C ILE A 89 -4.21 15.29 -6.62
N GLY A 90 -4.15 13.98 -6.34
CA GLY A 90 -5.30 13.13 -6.49
C GLY A 90 -5.75 12.99 -7.95
N PHE A 91 -6.85 12.30 -8.14
CA PHE A 91 -7.48 12.15 -9.44
C PHE A 91 -8.95 11.83 -9.25
N ASP A 92 -9.74 12.02 -10.32
CA ASP A 92 -11.13 11.58 -10.33
C ASP A 92 -11.14 10.09 -10.65
N ALA A 93 -11.34 9.27 -9.63
CA ALA A 93 -11.28 7.81 -9.77
C ALA A 93 -12.34 7.25 -10.71
N LYS A 94 -13.39 8.00 -11.01
CA LYS A 94 -14.45 7.57 -11.93
C LYS A 94 -14.08 7.77 -13.39
N ASN A 95 -13.22 8.74 -13.67
CA ASN A 95 -12.94 9.19 -15.03
C ASN A 95 -11.51 8.98 -15.50
N VAL A 96 -10.61 8.58 -14.59
CA VAL A 96 -9.21 8.43 -14.94
C VAL A 96 -8.87 6.99 -15.26
N ILE A 97 -8.13 6.82 -16.35
CA ILE A 97 -7.52 5.53 -16.68
C ILE A 97 -6.05 5.63 -16.31
N LEU A 98 -5.66 4.92 -15.24
CA LEU A 98 -4.27 4.90 -14.76
C LEU A 98 -3.49 3.71 -15.32
N GLY A 99 -3.81 3.32 -16.56
CA GLY A 99 -3.18 2.15 -17.18
C GLY A 99 -3.60 0.88 -16.47
N HIS A 100 -2.68 -0.08 -16.36
CA HIS A 100 -2.98 -1.39 -15.79
C HIS A 100 -2.70 -1.47 -14.29
N GLY A 101 -2.16 -0.44 -13.69
CA GLY A 101 -1.75 -0.46 -12.28
C GLY A 101 -2.87 -0.77 -11.32
N ILE A 102 -4.00 -0.04 -11.43
CA ILE A 102 -5.14 -0.24 -10.54
C ILE A 102 -5.74 -1.64 -10.73
N PHE A 103 -5.90 -2.04 -11.99
CA PHE A 103 -6.42 -3.37 -12.32
C PHE A 103 -5.53 -4.46 -11.70
N ASN A 104 -4.22 -4.34 -11.84
CA ASN A 104 -3.28 -5.31 -11.30
C ASN A 104 -3.30 -5.36 -9.78
N MET A 105 -3.42 -4.21 -9.12
CA MET A 105 -3.53 -4.15 -7.67
C MET A 105 -4.78 -4.89 -7.18
N LYS A 106 -5.92 -4.63 -7.81
CA LYS A 106 -7.17 -5.31 -7.46
C LYS A 106 -7.08 -6.81 -7.67
N LYS A 107 -6.49 -7.22 -8.79
CA LYS A 107 -6.32 -8.63 -9.09
C LYS A 107 -5.47 -9.34 -8.05
N ARG A 108 -4.34 -8.72 -7.66
CA ARG A 108 -3.44 -9.31 -6.66
C ARG A 108 -4.11 -9.49 -5.31
N ILE A 109 -4.91 -8.53 -4.90
CA ILE A 109 -5.58 -8.61 -3.60
C ILE A 109 -6.76 -9.58 -3.65
N ASN A 110 -7.47 -9.65 -4.77
CA ASN A 110 -8.51 -10.66 -4.95
C ASN A 110 -7.96 -12.08 -4.88
N GLU A 111 -6.76 -12.31 -5.39
CA GLU A 111 -6.12 -13.63 -5.35
C GLU A 111 -5.91 -14.15 -3.92
N VAL A 112 -5.83 -13.27 -2.95
CA VAL A 112 -5.65 -13.63 -1.54
C VAL A 112 -6.91 -13.35 -0.71
N HIS A 113 -8.05 -13.29 -1.38
CA HIS A 113 -9.38 -13.12 -0.77
C HIS A 113 -9.53 -11.80 -0.03
N GLY A 114 -8.70 -10.82 -0.36
CA GLY A 114 -8.80 -9.48 0.21
C GLY A 114 -9.65 -8.57 -0.65
N LYS A 115 -9.77 -7.34 -0.18
CA LYS A 115 -10.46 -6.27 -0.90
C LYS A 115 -9.52 -5.09 -1.03
N LEU A 116 -9.62 -4.40 -2.16
CA LEU A 116 -8.85 -3.19 -2.40
C LEU A 116 -9.80 -2.07 -2.80
N GLN A 117 -9.66 -0.93 -2.12
CA GLN A 117 -10.41 0.28 -2.44
C GLN A 117 -9.43 1.41 -2.71
N ILE A 118 -9.76 2.25 -3.67
CA ILE A 118 -9.00 3.46 -3.95
C ILE A 118 -9.94 4.65 -3.79
N VAL A 119 -9.54 5.56 -2.90
CA VAL A 119 -10.28 6.80 -2.69
C VAL A 119 -9.37 7.94 -3.11
N SER A 120 -9.78 8.67 -4.13
CA SER A 120 -9.01 9.80 -4.64
C SER A 120 -9.96 10.85 -5.17
N GLU A 121 -9.64 12.10 -4.87
CA GLU A 121 -10.35 13.25 -5.41
C GLU A 121 -9.33 14.29 -5.82
N PRO A 122 -9.60 15.07 -6.88
CA PRO A 122 -8.67 16.11 -7.33
C PRO A 122 -8.28 17.03 -6.18
N GLN A 123 -6.98 17.29 -6.04
CA GLN A 123 -6.38 18.20 -5.06
C GLN A 123 -6.41 17.72 -3.60
N THR A 124 -6.88 16.51 -3.32
CA THR A 124 -6.95 16.01 -1.93
C THR A 124 -6.02 14.84 -1.64
N GLY A 125 -5.42 14.24 -2.67
CA GLY A 125 -4.55 13.08 -2.51
C GLY A 125 -5.28 11.77 -2.77
N THR A 126 -4.55 10.68 -2.58
CA THR A 126 -5.04 9.33 -2.88
C THR A 126 -4.79 8.41 -1.69
N THR A 127 -5.78 7.56 -1.40
CA THR A 127 -5.65 6.51 -0.41
C THR A 127 -5.94 5.16 -1.08
N VAL A 128 -5.00 4.25 -0.98
CA VAL A 128 -5.19 2.85 -1.38
C VAL A 128 -5.38 2.07 -0.09
N LEU A 129 -6.52 1.42 0.05
CA LEU A 129 -6.87 0.64 1.23
C LEU A 129 -6.95 -0.83 0.88
N ILE A 130 -6.14 -1.63 1.53
CA ILE A 130 -6.13 -3.08 1.39
C ILE A 130 -6.71 -3.68 2.66
N GLN A 131 -7.62 -4.65 2.50
CA GLN A 131 -8.19 -5.40 3.62
C GLN A 131 -7.95 -6.88 3.38
N ILE A 132 -7.19 -7.51 4.27
CA ILE A 132 -6.87 -8.94 4.19
C ILE A 132 -7.55 -9.66 5.35
N PRO A 133 -8.28 -10.76 5.09
CA PRO A 133 -8.93 -11.50 6.18
C PRO A 133 -7.91 -11.94 7.22
N ASN A 134 -8.24 -11.74 8.47
CA ASN A 134 -7.43 -12.20 9.59
C ASN A 134 -7.86 -13.63 9.94
N LYS A 135 -6.92 -14.54 9.89
CA LYS A 135 -7.18 -15.98 10.10
C LYS A 135 -7.22 -16.35 11.57
#